data_c8a7e9fe066499287859560fdb5ac164
#
_entry.id   c8a7e9fe066499287859560fdb5ac164
#
_cell.length_a   1.000
_cell.length_b   1.000
_cell.length_c   1.000
_cell.angle_alpha   90.00
_cell.angle_beta   90.00
_cell.angle_gamma   90.00
#
_symmetry.space_group_name_H-M   'P 1'
#
loop_
_entity.id
_entity.type
_entity.pdbx_description
1 polymer ?
#
loop_
_entity_poly.entity_id
_entity_poly.type
_entity_poly.pdbx_seq_one_letter_code
_entity_poly.pdbx_strand_id
1 'polypeptide(L)'
;AICLTETHWGSTLAPFVGTVIGVLAPGGLALILAFFVFYSRVGLFFVAVITLALSVLAEQLVNQFSDITGGFNGIILPTPLPFSVQGYYLLYVAIFAVALLGCAALVSSDFGRILVAIRDNEERTRFLGYASPWVKTIVFVLAGGIAGLGGVLYSMQTGLISPSYIGFVISTQTVIWVAVGGRGTLVGPAAGALLINLFQQVLSGTLLVYWQLVLGIALILVVVFAPDGLYALFLRVTRRLEPRSRGRISTRQEDHSPNSHRDGSVLEIRGVSKWFGSFRALSEVSIRLARAELLCFIGPNGAGKSTLVDVITARTRPTEGEVVFDGWKASTATPEQVVRHGIARKFQAAAVFDKLTVFDNLALAKRGGRVGPRQLVHRDMSIDLPTHVVALLESGGLWA
;
A
#
# COMPACT_ATOMS: atom_id res chain seq x y z
N ALA A 1 -21.38 17.53 7.74
CA ALA A 1 -21.92 17.30 6.38
C ALA A 1 -23.45 17.18 6.43
N ILE A 2 -24.02 16.23 7.20
CA ILE A 2 -25.49 16.00 7.26
C ILE A 2 -26.22 17.24 7.77
N CYS A 3 -25.76 17.90 8.83
CA CYS A 3 -26.38 19.14 9.34
C CYS A 3 -26.32 20.32 8.35
N LEU A 4 -25.21 20.45 7.59
CA LEU A 4 -25.07 21.49 6.57
C LEU A 4 -25.96 21.24 5.35
N THR A 5 -26.28 19.98 5.07
CA THR A 5 -27.11 19.62 3.91
C THR A 5 -28.62 19.77 4.19
N GLU A 6 -29.08 19.58 5.44
CA GLU A 6 -30.50 19.77 5.77
C GLU A 6 -30.98 21.21 5.54
N THR A 7 -30.14 22.20 5.80
CA THR A 7 -30.50 23.62 5.63
C THR A 7 -30.61 24.04 4.18
N HIS A 8 -30.01 23.33 3.23
CA HIS A 8 -29.93 23.76 1.83
C HIS A 8 -30.61 22.81 0.83
N TRP A 9 -30.81 21.53 1.14
CA TRP A 9 -31.19 20.50 0.14
C TRP A 9 -32.48 19.75 0.44
N GLY A 10 -33.19 20.11 1.50
CA GLY A 10 -34.43 19.42 1.93
C GLY A 10 -34.19 18.05 2.59
N SER A 11 -35.16 17.58 3.34
CA SER A 11 -35.04 16.40 4.21
C SER A 11 -34.74 15.07 3.49
N THR A 12 -35.06 14.95 2.20
CA THR A 12 -34.91 13.69 1.44
C THR A 12 -33.54 13.54 0.77
N LEU A 13 -32.89 14.61 0.33
CA LEU A 13 -31.59 14.55 -0.36
C LEU A 13 -30.41 14.70 0.61
N ALA A 14 -30.59 15.33 1.75
CA ALA A 14 -29.55 15.58 2.74
C ALA A 14 -28.78 14.33 3.19
N PRO A 15 -29.41 13.18 3.49
CA PRO A 15 -28.68 11.95 3.89
C PRO A 15 -27.77 11.41 2.79
N PHE A 16 -28.20 11.47 1.52
CA PHE A 16 -27.40 10.99 0.39
C PHE A 16 -26.19 11.89 0.14
N VAL A 17 -26.38 13.20 0.10
CA VAL A 17 -25.30 14.18 -0.07
C VAL A 17 -24.34 14.09 1.12
N GLY A 18 -24.85 13.99 2.34
CA GLY A 18 -24.06 13.79 3.56
C GLY A 18 -23.23 12.53 3.52
N THR A 19 -23.77 11.42 3.04
CA THR A 19 -23.04 10.16 2.87
C THR A 19 -21.94 10.29 1.83
N VAL A 20 -22.23 10.88 0.67
CA VAL A 20 -21.24 11.10 -0.39
C VAL A 20 -20.07 11.97 0.12
N ILE A 21 -20.38 13.09 0.78
CA ILE A 21 -19.33 13.95 1.37
C ILE A 21 -18.58 13.20 2.47
N GLY A 22 -19.28 12.45 3.32
CA GLY A 22 -18.68 11.64 4.39
C GLY A 22 -17.69 10.56 3.90
N VAL A 23 -17.85 10.08 2.66
CA VAL A 23 -16.92 9.14 2.01
C VAL A 23 -15.81 9.88 1.26
N LEU A 24 -16.17 10.92 0.50
CA LEU A 24 -15.22 11.62 -0.37
C LEU A 24 -14.25 12.52 0.41
N ALA A 25 -14.68 13.15 1.49
CA ALA A 25 -13.83 14.05 2.27
C ALA A 25 -12.65 13.31 2.94
N PRO A 26 -12.85 12.17 3.64
CA PRO A 26 -11.73 11.37 4.16
C PRO A 26 -10.86 10.77 3.04
N GLY A 27 -11.46 10.36 1.92
CA GLY A 27 -10.73 9.91 0.73
C GLY A 27 -9.84 11.02 0.14
N GLY A 28 -10.36 12.24 0.04
CA GLY A 28 -9.62 13.42 -0.42
C GLY A 28 -8.48 13.79 0.53
N LEU A 29 -8.74 13.77 1.85
CA LEU A 29 -7.70 13.99 2.85
C LEU A 29 -6.62 12.89 2.76
N ALA A 30 -7.03 11.64 2.60
CA ALA A 30 -6.11 10.53 2.40
C ALA A 30 -5.25 10.72 1.14
N LEU A 31 -5.80 11.25 0.04
CA LEU A 31 -5.04 11.54 -1.18
C LEU A 31 -3.96 12.61 -0.93
N ILE A 32 -4.31 13.70 -0.25
CA ILE A 32 -3.36 14.78 0.10
C ILE A 32 -2.23 14.21 0.96
N LEU A 33 -2.57 13.45 2.01
CA LEU A 33 -1.58 12.83 2.90
C LEU A 33 -0.71 11.82 2.18
N ALA A 34 -1.29 10.96 1.34
CA ALA A 34 -0.57 9.96 0.56
C ALA A 34 0.49 10.61 -0.34
N PHE A 35 0.16 11.77 -0.95
CA PHE A 35 1.11 12.51 -1.75
C PHE A 35 2.33 12.93 -0.93
N PHE A 36 2.14 13.55 0.22
CA PHE A 36 3.25 13.97 1.07
C PHE A 36 4.04 12.79 1.65
N VAL A 37 3.36 11.71 2.05
CA VAL A 37 3.97 10.58 2.75
C VAL A 37 4.71 9.65 1.78
N PHE A 38 4.06 9.22 0.70
CA PHE A 38 4.62 8.18 -0.17
C PHE A 38 5.60 8.70 -1.23
N TYR A 39 5.45 9.95 -1.64
CA TYR A 39 6.38 10.57 -2.62
C TYR A 39 7.62 11.15 -1.96
N SER A 40 7.57 11.49 -0.66
CA SER A 40 8.74 11.99 0.10
C SER A 40 9.68 10.89 0.57
N ARG A 41 9.41 9.61 0.25
CA ARG A 41 10.23 8.44 0.66
C ARG A 41 10.43 8.33 2.18
N VAL A 42 9.45 8.75 2.95
CA VAL A 42 9.47 8.69 4.41
C VAL A 42 9.37 7.24 4.87
N GLY A 43 10.17 6.86 5.85
CA GLY A 43 10.12 5.49 6.40
C GLY A 43 8.79 5.18 7.09
N LEU A 44 8.40 3.90 7.12
CA LEU A 44 7.12 3.44 7.68
C LEU A 44 6.87 3.91 9.13
N PHE A 45 7.91 4.01 9.94
CA PHE A 45 7.81 4.53 11.32
C PHE A 45 7.32 5.98 11.34
N PHE A 46 7.89 6.83 10.50
CA PHE A 46 7.50 8.24 10.41
C PHE A 46 6.08 8.40 9.85
N VAL A 47 5.65 7.51 8.95
CA VAL A 47 4.26 7.50 8.45
C VAL A 47 3.28 7.31 9.61
N ALA A 48 3.53 6.33 10.49
CA ALA A 48 2.68 6.08 11.65
C ALA A 48 2.65 7.28 12.60
N VAL A 49 3.80 7.91 12.87
CA VAL A 49 3.89 9.10 13.73
C VAL A 49 3.16 10.29 13.13
N ILE A 50 3.34 10.55 11.82
CA ILE A 50 2.67 11.67 11.12
C ILE A 50 1.16 11.47 11.13
N THR A 51 0.66 10.28 10.82
CA THR A 51 -0.80 10.04 10.81
C THR A 51 -1.41 10.14 12.20
N LEU A 52 -0.69 9.70 13.24
CA LEU A 52 -1.14 9.85 14.63
C LEU A 52 -1.15 11.32 15.08
N ALA A 53 -0.07 12.06 14.80
CA ALA A 53 0.01 13.49 15.10
C ALA A 53 -1.10 14.27 14.40
N LEU A 54 -1.43 13.88 13.16
CA LEU A 54 -2.51 14.50 12.40
C LEU A 54 -3.89 14.22 13.02
N SER A 55 -4.13 13.01 13.55
CA SER A 55 -5.40 12.72 14.24
C SER A 55 -5.59 13.58 15.49
N VAL A 56 -4.50 13.78 16.25
CA VAL A 56 -4.52 14.68 17.43
C VAL A 56 -4.73 16.14 17.00
N LEU A 57 -4.05 16.58 15.95
CA LEU A 57 -4.23 17.93 15.41
C LEU A 57 -5.68 18.14 14.92
N ALA A 58 -6.24 17.16 14.21
CA ALA A 58 -7.63 17.23 13.75
C ALA A 58 -8.63 17.33 14.91
N GLU A 59 -8.44 16.55 15.98
CA GLU A 59 -9.24 16.65 17.19
C GLU A 59 -9.17 18.06 17.82
N GLN A 60 -7.95 18.61 17.94
CA GLN A 60 -7.77 19.96 18.50
C GLN A 60 -8.39 21.04 17.62
N LEU A 61 -8.25 20.95 16.30
CA LEU A 61 -8.88 21.88 15.37
C LEU A 61 -10.40 21.84 15.47
N VAL A 62 -11.01 20.65 15.54
CA VAL A 62 -12.46 20.50 15.71
C VAL A 62 -12.92 21.10 17.03
N ASN A 63 -12.18 20.92 18.11
CA ASN A 63 -12.50 21.55 19.41
C ASN A 63 -12.36 23.08 19.38
N GLN A 64 -11.37 23.61 18.64
CA GLN A 64 -11.15 25.06 18.53
C GLN A 64 -12.26 25.78 17.75
N PHE A 65 -12.82 25.13 16.72
CA PHE A 65 -13.90 25.69 15.92
C PHE A 65 -15.28 25.30 16.47
N SER A 66 -15.48 25.50 17.79
CA SER A 66 -16.68 25.07 18.52
C SER A 66 -18.01 25.59 17.94
N ASP A 67 -18.00 26.79 17.33
CA ASP A 67 -19.19 27.42 16.74
C ASP A 67 -19.76 26.62 15.54
N ILE A 68 -18.92 25.86 14.86
CA ILE A 68 -19.31 25.05 13.69
C ILE A 68 -19.45 23.57 14.07
N THR A 69 -18.62 23.10 14.98
CA THR A 69 -18.44 21.68 15.28
C THR A 69 -19.14 21.22 16.57
N GLY A 70 -19.71 22.17 17.33
CA GLY A 70 -20.23 21.90 18.67
C GLY A 70 -19.14 21.68 19.75
N GLY A 71 -17.83 21.81 19.37
CA GLY A 71 -16.71 21.64 20.28
C GLY A 71 -16.72 20.29 21.00
N PHE A 72 -16.38 20.28 22.29
CA PHE A 72 -16.34 19.06 23.11
C PHE A 72 -17.68 18.32 23.21
N ASN A 73 -18.80 19.04 23.10
CA ASN A 73 -20.14 18.45 23.19
C ASN A 73 -20.54 17.72 21.90
N GLY A 74 -19.85 18.02 20.79
CA GLY A 74 -20.14 17.44 19.47
C GLY A 74 -21.46 17.96 18.87
N ILE A 75 -21.87 17.31 17.79
CA ILE A 75 -23.09 17.64 17.05
C ILE A 75 -24.08 16.48 17.21
N ILE A 76 -25.29 16.83 17.68
CA ILE A 76 -26.43 15.91 17.71
C ILE A 76 -26.99 15.86 16.27
N LEU A 77 -27.11 14.69 15.71
CA LEU A 77 -27.69 14.50 14.40
C LEU A 77 -29.20 14.47 14.48
N PRO A 78 -29.92 15.11 13.55
CA PRO A 78 -31.35 14.94 13.47
C PRO A 78 -31.68 13.48 13.15
N THR A 79 -32.91 13.09 13.51
CA THR A 79 -33.41 11.72 13.48
C THR A 79 -32.95 10.91 12.27
N PRO A 80 -32.44 9.71 12.52
CA PRO A 80 -31.99 8.83 11.44
C PRO A 80 -33.15 8.42 10.52
N LEU A 81 -32.80 7.86 9.36
CA LEU A 81 -33.76 7.31 8.40
C LEU A 81 -34.81 6.43 9.10
N PRO A 82 -36.07 6.38 8.64
CA PRO A 82 -37.16 5.71 9.31
C PRO A 82 -37.07 4.17 9.19
N PHE A 83 -35.95 3.60 9.60
CA PHE A 83 -35.75 2.15 9.64
C PHE A 83 -36.01 1.63 11.07
N SER A 84 -36.53 0.41 11.16
CA SER A 84 -36.54 -0.34 12.41
C SER A 84 -35.12 -0.66 12.87
N VAL A 85 -34.91 -0.95 14.15
CA VAL A 85 -33.59 -1.40 14.67
C VAL A 85 -33.04 -2.58 13.87
N GLN A 86 -33.90 -3.51 13.47
CA GLN A 86 -33.52 -4.65 12.62
C GLN A 86 -33.10 -4.20 11.22
N GLY A 87 -33.79 -3.19 10.64
CA GLY A 87 -33.43 -2.62 9.34
C GLY A 87 -32.05 -1.96 9.34
N TYR A 88 -31.69 -1.23 10.37
CA TYR A 88 -30.34 -0.67 10.53
C TYR A 88 -29.28 -1.79 10.64
N TYR A 89 -29.54 -2.80 11.45
CA TYR A 89 -28.61 -3.92 11.60
C TYR A 89 -28.35 -4.62 10.26
N LEU A 90 -29.40 -4.93 9.49
CA LEU A 90 -29.25 -5.54 8.16
C LEU A 90 -28.50 -4.63 7.19
N LEU A 91 -28.75 -3.32 7.22
CA LEU A 91 -28.04 -2.35 6.40
C LEU A 91 -26.53 -2.34 6.70
N TYR A 92 -26.16 -2.32 7.99
CA TYR A 92 -24.74 -2.31 8.39
C TYR A 92 -24.04 -3.60 8.01
N VAL A 93 -24.69 -4.76 8.22
CA VAL A 93 -24.16 -6.05 7.83
C VAL A 93 -24.00 -6.14 6.29
N ALA A 94 -24.98 -5.66 5.54
CA ALA A 94 -24.91 -5.64 4.07
C ALA A 94 -23.77 -4.74 3.55
N ILE A 95 -23.65 -3.53 4.06
CA ILE A 95 -22.56 -2.61 3.67
C ILE A 95 -21.20 -3.17 4.06
N PHE A 96 -21.08 -3.75 5.26
CA PHE A 96 -19.85 -4.41 5.69
C PHE A 96 -19.48 -5.59 4.78
N ALA A 97 -20.46 -6.43 4.43
CA ALA A 97 -20.25 -7.55 3.52
C ALA A 97 -19.81 -7.08 2.12
N VAL A 98 -20.43 -6.04 1.58
CA VAL A 98 -20.03 -5.44 0.28
C VAL A 98 -18.61 -4.89 0.35
N ALA A 99 -18.24 -4.16 1.40
CA ALA A 99 -16.90 -3.64 1.60
C ALA A 99 -15.87 -4.78 1.71
N LEU A 100 -16.18 -5.82 2.47
CA LEU A 100 -15.33 -7.00 2.64
C LEU A 100 -15.13 -7.75 1.32
N LEU A 101 -16.19 -7.98 0.55
CA LEU A 101 -16.14 -8.61 -0.77
C LEU A 101 -15.35 -7.76 -1.78
N GLY A 102 -15.54 -6.46 -1.77
CA GLY A 102 -14.77 -5.52 -2.60
C GLY A 102 -13.27 -5.58 -2.26
N CYS A 103 -12.91 -5.56 -0.99
CA CYS A 103 -11.52 -5.74 -0.56
C CYS A 103 -10.97 -7.14 -0.91
N ALA A 104 -11.78 -8.20 -0.80
CA ALA A 104 -11.39 -9.55 -1.17
C ALA A 104 -11.12 -9.65 -2.68
N ALA A 105 -11.99 -9.08 -3.51
CA ALA A 105 -11.79 -8.99 -4.96
C ALA A 105 -10.50 -8.24 -5.31
N LEU A 106 -10.23 -7.10 -4.67
CA LEU A 106 -9.01 -6.32 -4.87
C LEU A 106 -7.76 -7.13 -4.50
N VAL A 107 -7.76 -7.78 -3.33
CA VAL A 107 -6.61 -8.57 -2.85
C VAL A 107 -6.37 -9.81 -3.71
N SER A 108 -7.43 -10.43 -4.24
CA SER A 108 -7.33 -11.61 -5.12
C SER A 108 -6.95 -11.26 -6.58
N SER A 109 -6.98 -9.99 -6.95
CA SER A 109 -6.67 -9.50 -8.30
C SER A 109 -5.15 -9.41 -8.57
N ASP A 110 -4.80 -9.02 -9.79
CA ASP A 110 -3.41 -8.72 -10.14
C ASP A 110 -2.85 -7.53 -9.36
N PHE A 111 -3.70 -6.57 -9.00
CA PHE A 111 -3.31 -5.46 -8.15
C PHE A 111 -2.91 -5.96 -6.74
N GLY A 112 -3.62 -6.94 -6.20
CA GLY A 112 -3.25 -7.59 -4.94
C GLY A 112 -1.87 -8.26 -5.00
N ARG A 113 -1.48 -8.88 -6.12
CA ARG A 113 -0.12 -9.41 -6.32
C ARG A 113 0.94 -8.31 -6.24
N ILE A 114 0.68 -7.15 -6.85
CA ILE A 114 1.59 -5.99 -6.77
C ILE A 114 1.72 -5.51 -5.32
N LEU A 115 0.63 -5.47 -4.56
CA LEU A 115 0.66 -5.11 -3.14
C LEU A 115 1.51 -6.08 -2.31
N VAL A 116 1.39 -7.38 -2.56
CA VAL A 116 2.24 -8.39 -1.91
C VAL A 116 3.70 -8.20 -2.29
N ALA A 117 4.00 -7.92 -3.56
CA ALA A 117 5.36 -7.65 -4.02
C ALA A 117 5.96 -6.40 -3.37
N ILE A 118 5.19 -5.30 -3.26
CA ILE A 118 5.63 -4.07 -2.58
C ILE A 118 5.91 -4.34 -1.09
N ARG A 119 5.06 -5.13 -0.44
CA ARG A 119 5.24 -5.49 0.98
C ARG A 119 6.47 -6.35 1.20
N ASP A 120 6.77 -7.28 0.30
CA ASP A 120 7.92 -8.16 0.39
C ASP A 120 9.23 -7.42 0.08
N ASN A 121 9.27 -6.71 -1.05
CA ASN A 121 10.42 -5.91 -1.46
C ASN A 121 10.00 -4.77 -2.39
N GLU A 122 9.81 -3.58 -1.80
CA GLU A 122 9.39 -2.39 -2.53
C GLU A 122 10.42 -1.96 -3.57
N GLU A 123 11.71 -2.02 -3.23
CA GLU A 123 12.78 -1.61 -4.14
C GLU A 123 12.78 -2.47 -5.40
N ARG A 124 12.73 -3.79 -5.24
CA ARG A 124 12.64 -4.72 -6.37
C ARG A 124 11.39 -4.46 -7.21
N THR A 125 10.24 -4.22 -6.58
CA THR A 125 8.99 -3.93 -7.29
C THR A 125 9.13 -2.70 -8.18
N ARG A 126 9.84 -1.66 -7.72
CA ARG A 126 10.16 -0.47 -8.51
C ARG A 126 11.07 -0.80 -9.69
N PHE A 127 12.06 -1.68 -9.50
CA PHE A 127 12.93 -2.17 -10.59
C PHE A 127 12.26 -3.16 -11.55
N LEU A 128 11.03 -3.59 -11.28
CA LEU A 128 10.14 -4.22 -12.25
C LEU A 128 9.25 -3.20 -12.99
N GLY A 129 9.43 -1.90 -12.75
CA GLY A 129 8.73 -0.81 -13.42
C GLY A 129 7.43 -0.36 -12.74
N TYR A 130 7.08 -0.90 -11.56
CA TYR A 130 5.88 -0.50 -10.82
C TYR A 130 6.11 0.76 -9.99
N ALA A 131 5.24 1.76 -10.15
CA ALA A 131 5.25 2.99 -9.37
C ALA A 131 4.66 2.74 -7.97
N SER A 132 5.47 2.23 -7.03
CA SER A 132 5.03 1.91 -5.67
C SER A 132 4.30 3.06 -4.96
N PRO A 133 4.72 4.35 -5.05
CA PRO A 133 4.01 5.43 -4.40
C PRO A 133 2.57 5.56 -4.90
N TRP A 134 2.34 5.42 -6.21
CA TRP A 134 1.00 5.47 -6.81
C TRP A 134 0.10 4.33 -6.33
N VAL A 135 0.63 3.10 -6.31
CA VAL A 135 -0.09 1.91 -5.83
C VAL A 135 -0.49 2.07 -4.37
N LYS A 136 0.43 2.53 -3.52
CA LYS A 136 0.15 2.82 -2.10
C LYS A 136 -0.91 3.92 -1.93
N THR A 137 -0.85 4.98 -2.76
CA THR A 137 -1.82 6.08 -2.75
C THR A 137 -3.23 5.57 -3.03
N ILE A 138 -3.42 4.71 -4.05
CA ILE A 138 -4.74 4.14 -4.38
C ILE A 138 -5.30 3.39 -3.17
N VAL A 139 -4.52 2.52 -2.55
CA VAL A 139 -4.98 1.73 -1.39
C VAL A 139 -5.31 2.64 -0.20
N PHE A 140 -4.50 3.66 0.04
CA PHE A 140 -4.70 4.59 1.16
C PHE A 140 -5.97 5.42 0.98
N VAL A 141 -6.25 5.89 -0.26
CA VAL A 141 -7.49 6.61 -0.61
C VAL A 141 -8.72 5.71 -0.46
N LEU A 142 -8.63 4.46 -0.95
CA LEU A 142 -9.71 3.49 -0.78
C LEU A 142 -9.99 3.19 0.70
N ALA A 143 -8.94 3.03 1.51
CA ALA A 143 -9.06 2.84 2.95
C ALA A 143 -9.69 4.06 3.64
N GLY A 144 -9.30 5.28 3.23
CA GLY A 144 -9.92 6.53 3.71
C GLY A 144 -11.41 6.62 3.37
N GLY A 145 -11.79 6.23 2.15
CA GLY A 145 -13.19 6.18 1.73
C GLY A 145 -14.02 5.17 2.54
N ILE A 146 -13.49 3.95 2.74
CA ILE A 146 -14.15 2.92 3.55
C ILE A 146 -14.27 3.37 5.03
N ALA A 147 -13.23 4.00 5.57
CA ALA A 147 -13.27 4.55 6.92
C ALA A 147 -14.32 5.67 7.05
N GLY A 148 -14.43 6.55 6.04
CA GLY A 148 -15.45 7.58 5.97
C GLY A 148 -16.86 6.99 5.93
N LEU A 149 -17.09 5.94 5.16
CA LEU A 149 -18.35 5.19 5.13
C LEU A 149 -18.67 4.62 6.52
N GLY A 150 -17.70 4.01 7.19
CA GLY A 150 -17.84 3.51 8.55
C GLY A 150 -18.22 4.63 9.53
N GLY A 151 -17.60 5.82 9.41
CA GLY A 151 -17.92 6.99 10.22
C GLY A 151 -19.34 7.50 10.00
N VAL A 152 -19.84 7.51 8.77
CA VAL A 152 -21.25 7.86 8.46
C VAL A 152 -22.20 6.86 9.11
N LEU A 153 -21.95 5.57 8.97
CA LEU A 153 -22.80 4.53 9.57
C LEU A 153 -22.81 4.61 11.09
N TYR A 154 -21.65 4.86 11.69
CA TYR A 154 -21.49 5.03 13.13
C TYR A 154 -22.28 6.25 13.63
N SER A 155 -22.19 7.37 12.92
CA SER A 155 -22.94 8.58 13.28
C SER A 155 -24.45 8.40 13.20
N MET A 156 -24.94 7.61 12.22
CA MET A 156 -26.36 7.27 12.10
C MET A 156 -26.86 6.42 13.26
N GLN A 157 -25.99 5.57 13.83
CA GLN A 157 -26.35 4.71 14.93
C GLN A 157 -26.36 5.44 16.27
N THR A 158 -25.34 6.27 16.51
CA THR A 158 -25.17 6.95 17.83
C THR A 158 -26.00 8.22 17.95
N GLY A 159 -26.38 8.83 16.81
CA GLY A 159 -27.07 10.13 16.80
C GLY A 159 -26.23 11.30 17.30
N LEU A 160 -24.93 11.06 17.61
CA LEU A 160 -23.99 12.05 18.12
C LEU A 160 -22.63 11.86 17.48
N ILE A 161 -22.00 12.94 17.03
CA ILE A 161 -20.60 12.97 16.60
C ILE A 161 -19.82 13.87 17.55
N SER A 162 -18.85 13.30 18.26
CA SER A 162 -17.94 14.03 19.14
C SER A 162 -16.52 14.07 18.57
N PRO A 163 -15.72 15.12 18.82
CA PRO A 163 -14.32 15.22 18.41
C PRO A 163 -13.45 14.06 18.90
N SER A 164 -13.79 13.47 20.05
CA SER A 164 -13.08 12.31 20.62
C SER A 164 -13.04 11.09 19.70
N TYR A 165 -13.94 10.98 18.72
CA TYR A 165 -13.93 9.91 17.72
C TYR A 165 -12.87 10.09 16.61
N ILE A 166 -12.22 11.25 16.53
CA ILE A 166 -11.14 11.52 15.59
C ILE A 166 -9.76 11.31 16.24
N GLY A 167 -9.69 11.39 17.57
CA GLY A 167 -8.47 11.54 18.33
C GLY A 167 -7.62 10.28 18.53
N PHE A 168 -6.65 10.44 19.41
CA PHE A 168 -5.65 9.43 19.76
C PHE A 168 -6.23 8.10 20.22
N VAL A 169 -7.30 8.16 21.04
CA VAL A 169 -7.89 6.96 21.67
C VAL A 169 -8.42 5.98 20.62
N ILE A 170 -9.26 6.45 19.70
CA ILE A 170 -9.83 5.62 18.62
C ILE A 170 -8.74 5.14 17.65
N SER A 171 -7.78 6.00 17.33
CA SER A 171 -6.65 5.63 16.48
C SER A 171 -5.86 4.47 17.10
N THR A 172 -5.54 4.55 18.37
CA THR A 172 -4.85 3.49 19.11
C THR A 172 -5.68 2.21 19.20
N GLN A 173 -6.97 2.34 19.48
CA GLN A 173 -7.90 1.21 19.57
C GLN A 173 -7.99 0.45 18.26
N THR A 174 -8.03 1.16 17.13
CA THR A 174 -8.01 0.55 15.80
C THR A 174 -6.73 -0.26 15.56
N VAL A 175 -5.56 0.26 15.98
CA VAL A 175 -4.28 -0.49 15.90
C VAL A 175 -4.34 -1.76 16.74
N ILE A 176 -4.93 -1.71 17.93
CA ILE A 176 -5.14 -2.88 18.80
C ILE A 176 -6.02 -3.93 18.11
N TRP A 177 -7.15 -3.53 17.50
CA TRP A 177 -8.03 -4.45 16.78
C TRP A 177 -7.30 -5.18 15.65
N VAL A 178 -6.49 -4.45 14.87
CA VAL A 178 -5.69 -5.01 13.78
C VAL A 178 -4.59 -5.93 14.32
N ALA A 179 -3.92 -5.55 15.42
CA ALA A 179 -2.85 -6.35 16.02
C ALA A 179 -3.37 -7.67 16.57
N VAL A 180 -4.49 -7.63 17.32
CA VAL A 180 -5.11 -8.83 17.89
C VAL A 180 -5.74 -9.70 16.81
N GLY A 181 -6.44 -9.10 15.86
CA GLY A 181 -7.12 -9.82 14.78
C GLY A 181 -6.16 -10.46 13.78
N GLY A 182 -5.07 -9.78 13.42
CA GLY A 182 -4.04 -10.26 12.49
C GLY A 182 -3.84 -9.37 11.27
N ARG A 183 -2.66 -8.79 11.17
CA ARG A 183 -2.23 -7.82 10.14
C ARG A 183 -2.21 -8.37 8.72
N GLY A 184 -2.08 -9.70 8.57
CA GLY A 184 -1.91 -10.37 7.27
C GLY A 184 -3.21 -10.91 6.68
N THR A 185 -4.36 -10.67 7.31
CA THR A 185 -5.65 -11.24 6.90
C THR A 185 -6.70 -10.15 6.71
N LEU A 186 -7.67 -10.39 5.82
CA LEU A 186 -8.71 -9.42 5.54
C LEU A 186 -9.82 -9.44 6.61
N VAL A 187 -10.16 -10.62 7.12
CA VAL A 187 -11.21 -10.81 8.15
C VAL A 187 -10.68 -10.60 9.57
N GLY A 188 -9.37 -10.80 9.76
CA GLY A 188 -8.74 -10.69 11.09
C GLY A 188 -9.03 -9.40 11.82
N PRO A 189 -8.81 -8.21 11.24
CA PRO A 189 -9.11 -6.93 11.90
C PRO A 189 -10.56 -6.79 12.35
N ALA A 190 -11.52 -7.28 11.55
CA ALA A 190 -12.93 -7.27 11.90
C ALA A 190 -13.25 -8.23 13.08
N ALA A 191 -12.66 -9.43 13.05
CA ALA A 191 -12.76 -10.39 14.15
C ALA A 191 -12.10 -9.84 15.42
N GLY A 192 -10.95 -9.18 15.30
CA GLY A 192 -10.26 -8.52 16.40
C GLY A 192 -11.10 -7.39 17.02
N ALA A 193 -11.72 -6.54 16.18
CA ALA A 193 -12.62 -5.50 16.64
C ALA A 193 -13.82 -6.09 17.41
N LEU A 194 -14.47 -7.12 16.86
CA LEU A 194 -15.58 -7.79 17.52
C LEU A 194 -15.15 -8.39 18.88
N LEU A 195 -14.05 -9.13 18.89
CA LEU A 195 -13.55 -9.80 20.08
C LEU A 195 -13.18 -8.80 21.18
N ILE A 196 -12.43 -7.75 20.85
CA ILE A 196 -12.03 -6.73 21.83
C ILE A 196 -13.23 -5.96 22.38
N ASN A 197 -14.20 -5.57 21.53
CA ASN A 197 -15.37 -4.84 22.00
C ASN A 197 -16.28 -5.73 22.88
N LEU A 198 -16.46 -7.01 22.54
CA LEU A 198 -17.18 -7.96 23.39
C LEU A 198 -16.47 -8.15 24.73
N PHE A 199 -15.17 -8.34 24.70
CA PHE A 199 -14.35 -8.49 25.90
C PHE A 199 -14.40 -7.24 26.78
N GLN A 200 -14.30 -6.06 26.18
CA GLN A 200 -14.45 -4.78 26.85
C GLN A 200 -15.83 -4.63 27.52
N GLN A 201 -16.91 -5.00 26.82
CA GLN A 201 -18.27 -4.92 27.35
C GLN A 201 -18.47 -5.82 28.56
N VAL A 202 -17.94 -7.05 28.54
CA VAL A 202 -18.01 -7.99 29.65
C VAL A 202 -17.16 -7.51 30.83
N LEU A 203 -15.92 -7.10 30.60
CA LEU A 203 -14.99 -6.68 31.65
C LEU A 203 -15.40 -5.36 32.30
N SER A 204 -15.90 -4.38 31.54
CA SER A 204 -16.32 -3.09 32.10
C SER A 204 -17.46 -3.23 33.09
N GLY A 205 -18.32 -4.26 32.92
CA GLY A 205 -19.37 -4.59 33.88
C GLY A 205 -18.88 -5.24 35.18
N THR A 206 -17.77 -5.99 35.11
CA THR A 206 -17.26 -6.77 36.25
C THR A 206 -16.06 -6.13 36.96
N LEU A 207 -15.20 -5.44 36.22
CA LEU A 207 -13.93 -4.89 36.67
C LEU A 207 -13.84 -3.39 36.41
N LEU A 208 -14.79 -2.61 36.93
CA LEU A 208 -14.98 -1.16 36.68
C LEU A 208 -13.72 -0.30 36.61
N VAL A 209 -12.65 -0.62 37.34
CA VAL A 209 -11.41 0.17 37.40
C VAL A 209 -10.24 -0.54 36.65
N TYR A 210 -10.23 -1.86 36.64
CA TYR A 210 -9.05 -2.64 36.17
C TYR A 210 -9.17 -3.16 34.72
N TRP A 211 -10.33 -2.96 34.08
CA TRP A 211 -10.53 -3.51 32.73
C TRP A 211 -9.50 -3.04 31.70
N GLN A 212 -9.06 -1.78 31.79
CA GLN A 212 -8.03 -1.22 30.88
C GLN A 212 -6.68 -1.88 31.09
N LEU A 213 -6.31 -2.17 32.34
CA LEU A 213 -5.06 -2.85 32.68
C LEU A 213 -5.08 -4.30 32.16
N VAL A 214 -6.17 -5.02 32.35
CA VAL A 214 -6.36 -6.38 31.82
C VAL A 214 -6.27 -6.39 30.31
N LEU A 215 -6.89 -5.42 29.65
CA LEU A 215 -6.85 -5.30 28.18
C LEU A 215 -5.42 -4.99 27.67
N GLY A 216 -4.68 -4.13 28.38
CA GLY A 216 -3.29 -3.83 28.09
C GLY A 216 -2.39 -5.05 28.23
N ILE A 217 -2.54 -5.83 29.32
CA ILE A 217 -1.80 -7.09 29.53
C ILE A 217 -2.17 -8.11 28.43
N ALA A 218 -3.47 -8.27 28.12
CA ALA A 218 -3.91 -9.17 27.06
C ALA A 218 -3.30 -8.79 25.70
N LEU A 219 -3.21 -7.48 25.38
CA LEU A 219 -2.56 -7.00 24.18
C LEU A 219 -1.07 -7.38 24.14
N ILE A 220 -0.35 -7.15 25.25
CA ILE A 220 1.08 -7.50 25.34
C ILE A 220 1.25 -9.00 25.08
N LEU A 221 0.43 -9.84 25.72
CA LEU A 221 0.46 -11.28 25.53
C LEU A 221 0.19 -11.67 24.07
N VAL A 222 -0.80 -11.08 23.42
CA VAL A 222 -1.09 -11.35 21.99
C VAL A 222 0.07 -10.92 21.10
N VAL A 223 0.66 -9.75 21.32
CA VAL A 223 1.78 -9.26 20.50
C VAL A 223 3.02 -10.15 20.66
N VAL A 224 3.29 -10.65 21.87
CA VAL A 224 4.47 -11.51 22.17
C VAL A 224 4.25 -12.93 21.65
N PHE A 225 3.09 -13.54 21.91
CA PHE A 225 2.84 -14.97 21.60
C PHE A 225 2.17 -15.21 20.25
N ALA A 226 1.46 -14.22 19.70
CA ALA A 226 0.78 -14.30 18.42
C ALA A 226 1.10 -13.07 17.53
N PRO A 227 2.35 -12.86 17.09
CA PRO A 227 2.78 -11.66 16.36
C PRO A 227 2.02 -11.45 15.03
N ASP A 228 1.48 -12.53 14.45
CA ASP A 228 0.63 -12.48 13.24
C ASP A 228 -0.87 -12.32 13.57
N GLY A 229 -1.23 -12.26 14.85
CA GLY A 229 -2.59 -12.16 15.35
C GLY A 229 -3.32 -13.50 15.53
N LEU A 230 -4.38 -13.48 16.33
CA LEU A 230 -5.15 -14.69 16.69
C LEU A 230 -5.81 -15.36 15.49
N TYR A 231 -6.36 -14.60 14.55
CA TYR A 231 -6.99 -15.16 13.34
C TYR A 231 -5.97 -15.83 12.40
N ALA A 232 -4.76 -15.28 12.29
CA ALA A 232 -3.69 -15.91 11.53
C ALA A 232 -3.24 -17.23 12.15
N LEU A 233 -3.21 -17.30 13.50
CA LEU A 233 -2.94 -18.54 14.23
C LEU A 233 -4.04 -19.59 13.95
N PHE A 234 -5.30 -19.20 13.99
CA PHE A 234 -6.43 -20.07 13.63
C PHE A 234 -6.32 -20.58 12.19
N LEU A 235 -6.01 -19.72 11.23
CA LEU A 235 -5.80 -20.11 9.83
C LEU A 235 -4.61 -21.03 9.64
N ARG A 236 -3.51 -20.91 10.39
CA ARG A 236 -2.38 -21.84 10.31
C ARG A 236 -2.78 -23.26 10.69
N VAL A 237 -3.67 -23.39 11.67
CA VAL A 237 -4.19 -24.69 12.11
C VAL A 237 -5.13 -25.29 11.06
N THR A 238 -5.94 -24.45 10.41
CA THR A 238 -6.95 -24.91 9.42
C THR A 238 -6.43 -24.96 7.98
N ARG A 239 -5.35 -24.23 7.63
CA ARG A 239 -4.81 -24.05 6.27
C ARG A 239 -4.01 -25.25 5.72
N ARG A 240 -4.27 -26.47 6.12
CA ARG A 240 -3.68 -27.65 5.44
C ARG A 240 -4.19 -27.87 3.98
N LEU A 241 -5.12 -27.05 3.47
CA LEU A 241 -5.91 -27.36 2.28
C LEU A 241 -6.16 -26.17 1.33
N GLU A 242 -5.28 -25.17 1.22
CA GLU A 242 -5.47 -24.22 0.11
C GLU A 242 -4.91 -24.79 -1.20
N PRO A 243 -5.75 -24.95 -2.25
CA PRO A 243 -5.26 -25.28 -3.56
C PRO A 243 -4.42 -24.12 -4.09
N ARG A 244 -3.13 -24.34 -4.31
CA ARG A 244 -2.26 -23.39 -5.02
C ARG A 244 -2.88 -23.15 -6.40
N SER A 245 -3.29 -21.92 -6.67
CA SER A 245 -3.83 -21.58 -7.98
C SER A 245 -2.73 -21.80 -9.02
N ARG A 246 -2.93 -22.80 -9.88
CA ARG A 246 -2.01 -23.10 -10.98
C ARG A 246 -2.30 -22.12 -12.13
N GLY A 247 -1.40 -21.18 -12.38
CA GLY A 247 -1.45 -20.37 -13.59
C GLY A 247 -0.99 -21.20 -14.80
N ARG A 248 -1.53 -20.88 -15.98
CA ARG A 248 -1.13 -21.52 -17.25
C ARG A 248 -0.01 -20.69 -17.90
N ILE A 249 1.13 -21.34 -18.17
CA ILE A 249 2.21 -20.76 -18.93
C ILE A 249 2.13 -21.32 -20.35
N SER A 250 2.10 -20.43 -21.35
CA SER A 250 2.18 -20.79 -22.76
C SER A 250 3.54 -20.31 -23.32
N THR A 251 4.05 -21.02 -24.33
CA THR A 251 5.29 -20.68 -25.03
C THR A 251 5.01 -19.77 -26.21
N ARG A 252 5.79 -18.72 -26.35
CA ARG A 252 5.83 -17.88 -27.54
C ARG A 252 7.19 -17.98 -28.20
N GLN A 253 7.23 -18.36 -29.47
CA GLN A 253 8.42 -18.15 -30.27
C GLN A 253 8.64 -16.64 -30.42
N GLU A 254 9.74 -16.12 -29.89
CA GLU A 254 10.19 -14.79 -30.21
C GLU A 254 11.02 -14.85 -31.48
N ASP A 255 10.54 -14.22 -32.52
CA ASP A 255 11.40 -13.83 -33.62
C ASP A 255 12.42 -12.81 -33.11
N HIS A 256 13.61 -13.25 -32.82
CA HIS A 256 14.75 -12.39 -32.57
C HIS A 256 15.10 -11.68 -33.89
N SER A 257 14.31 -10.69 -34.26
CA SER A 257 14.74 -9.70 -35.23
C SER A 257 15.80 -8.84 -34.54
N PRO A 258 17.05 -8.86 -34.93
CA PRO A 258 18.05 -7.96 -34.38
C PRO A 258 17.60 -6.54 -34.70
N ASN A 259 17.23 -5.80 -33.64
CA ASN A 259 16.87 -4.39 -33.76
C ASN A 259 17.94 -3.69 -34.58
N SER A 260 17.50 -3.04 -35.65
CA SER A 260 18.34 -2.26 -36.58
C SER A 260 19.38 -1.46 -35.80
N HIS A 261 20.64 -1.68 -36.17
CA HIS A 261 21.80 -0.95 -35.65
C HIS A 261 21.57 0.55 -35.82
N ARG A 262 21.17 1.23 -34.77
CA ARG A 262 21.36 2.68 -34.66
C ARG A 262 22.76 2.86 -34.13
N ASP A 263 23.65 3.37 -34.99
CA ASP A 263 25.01 3.76 -34.58
C ASP A 263 24.90 4.86 -33.51
N GLY A 264 25.65 4.71 -32.42
CA GLY A 264 25.69 5.71 -31.36
C GLY A 264 25.90 5.15 -29.95
N SER A 265 26.22 6.03 -29.03
CA SER A 265 26.29 5.68 -27.60
C SER A 265 24.89 5.44 -27.05
N VAL A 266 24.74 4.34 -26.31
CA VAL A 266 23.46 4.01 -25.63
C VAL A 266 23.37 4.61 -24.24
N LEU A 267 24.49 4.76 -23.55
CA LEU A 267 24.58 5.36 -22.23
C LEU A 267 25.71 6.39 -22.18
N GLU A 268 25.41 7.60 -21.75
CA GLU A 268 26.39 8.65 -21.51
C GLU A 268 26.27 9.17 -20.08
N ILE A 269 27.36 9.17 -19.37
CA ILE A 269 27.53 9.75 -18.05
C ILE A 269 28.46 10.94 -18.24
N ARG A 270 28.02 12.15 -17.87
CA ARG A 270 28.75 13.41 -18.11
C ARG A 270 28.99 14.12 -16.79
N GLY A 271 30.23 14.16 -16.31
CA GLY A 271 30.67 14.88 -15.14
C GLY A 271 29.91 14.53 -13.85
N VAL A 272 29.52 13.27 -13.69
CA VAL A 272 28.69 12.87 -12.53
C VAL A 272 29.49 12.88 -11.24
N SER A 273 29.03 13.68 -10.28
CA SER A 273 29.51 13.70 -8.90
C SER A 273 28.38 13.31 -7.94
N LYS A 274 28.74 12.61 -6.86
CA LYS A 274 27.79 12.23 -5.81
C LYS A 274 28.36 12.45 -4.42
N TRP A 275 27.62 13.21 -3.62
CA TRP A 275 27.93 13.49 -2.23
C TRP A 275 26.88 12.84 -1.31
N PHE A 276 27.32 12.30 -0.19
CA PHE A 276 26.50 11.86 0.93
C PHE A 276 26.93 12.65 2.18
N GLY A 277 26.19 13.72 2.47
CA GLY A 277 26.65 14.70 3.45
C GLY A 277 27.98 15.31 3.03
N SER A 278 29.03 15.21 3.85
CA SER A 278 30.39 15.65 3.55
C SER A 278 31.24 14.65 2.75
N PHE A 279 30.77 13.42 2.58
CA PHE A 279 31.51 12.36 1.88
C PHE A 279 31.27 12.38 0.38
N ARG A 280 32.32 12.54 -0.43
CA ARG A 280 32.27 12.49 -1.88
C ARG A 280 32.49 11.08 -2.38
N ALA A 281 31.44 10.41 -2.83
CA ALA A 281 31.46 9.04 -3.30
C ALA A 281 31.82 8.91 -4.79
N LEU A 282 31.47 9.92 -5.60
CA LEU A 282 31.84 10.02 -7.03
C LEU A 282 32.36 11.42 -7.33
N SER A 283 33.37 11.54 -8.16
CA SER A 283 34.02 12.79 -8.57
C SER A 283 34.13 12.87 -10.08
N GLU A 284 33.29 13.72 -10.69
CA GLU A 284 33.34 14.11 -12.12
C GLU A 284 33.45 12.92 -13.11
N VAL A 285 32.75 11.82 -12.83
CA VAL A 285 32.80 10.59 -13.63
C VAL A 285 32.16 10.84 -14.99
N SER A 286 32.90 10.58 -16.07
CA SER A 286 32.42 10.68 -17.44
C SER A 286 32.71 9.35 -18.17
N ILE A 287 31.65 8.74 -18.71
CA ILE A 287 31.71 7.43 -19.37
C ILE A 287 30.76 7.45 -20.56
N ARG A 288 31.15 6.80 -21.64
CA ARG A 288 30.27 6.48 -22.77
C ARG A 288 30.27 4.99 -23.00
N LEU A 289 29.11 4.43 -23.26
CA LEU A 289 28.90 3.03 -23.58
C LEU A 289 28.18 2.95 -24.92
N ALA A 290 28.78 2.27 -25.87
CA ALA A 290 28.21 2.01 -27.17
C ALA A 290 27.20 0.83 -27.11
N ARG A 291 26.40 0.68 -28.16
CA ARG A 291 25.52 -0.49 -28.30
C ARG A 291 26.34 -1.76 -28.43
N ALA A 292 25.90 -2.85 -27.83
CA ALA A 292 26.58 -4.15 -27.79
C ALA A 292 27.98 -4.13 -27.14
N GLU A 293 28.34 -3.04 -26.42
CA GLU A 293 29.59 -2.95 -25.67
C GLU A 293 29.42 -3.51 -24.27
N LEU A 294 30.47 -4.19 -23.76
CA LEU A 294 30.58 -4.66 -22.39
C LEU A 294 31.57 -3.79 -21.62
N LEU A 295 31.10 -3.07 -20.61
CA LEU A 295 31.95 -2.24 -19.75
C LEU A 295 32.05 -2.87 -18.35
N CYS A 296 33.29 -3.06 -17.87
CA CYS A 296 33.54 -3.63 -16.55
C CYS A 296 34.13 -2.57 -15.61
N PHE A 297 33.52 -2.40 -14.41
CA PHE A 297 34.03 -1.54 -13.35
C PHE A 297 34.87 -2.34 -12.37
N ILE A 298 36.18 -2.10 -12.32
CA ILE A 298 37.13 -2.77 -11.44
C ILE A 298 37.68 -1.76 -10.42
N GLY A 299 37.89 -2.19 -9.20
CA GLY A 299 38.46 -1.36 -8.12
C GLY A 299 38.20 -1.92 -6.72
N PRO A 300 38.84 -1.39 -5.68
CA PRO A 300 38.69 -1.84 -4.30
C PRO A 300 37.27 -1.57 -3.76
N ASN A 301 36.97 -2.11 -2.57
CA ASN A 301 35.75 -1.78 -1.83
C ASN A 301 35.78 -0.28 -1.45
N GLY A 302 34.65 0.40 -1.61
CA GLY A 302 34.57 1.85 -1.38
C GLY A 302 34.93 2.73 -2.59
N ALA A 303 35.39 2.18 -3.72
CA ALA A 303 35.76 2.97 -4.92
C ALA A 303 34.57 3.59 -5.67
N GLY A 304 33.35 3.56 -5.13
CA GLY A 304 32.17 4.18 -5.75
C GLY A 304 31.47 3.35 -6.83
N LYS A 305 31.89 2.11 -7.12
CA LYS A 305 31.30 1.26 -8.16
C LYS A 305 29.77 1.08 -7.99
N SER A 306 29.34 0.68 -6.80
CA SER A 306 27.92 0.51 -6.48
C SER A 306 27.15 1.83 -6.54
N THR A 307 27.79 2.93 -6.10
CA THR A 307 27.18 4.27 -6.16
C THR A 307 26.98 4.70 -7.63
N LEU A 308 27.90 4.40 -8.51
CA LEU A 308 27.76 4.71 -9.93
C LEU A 308 26.60 3.92 -10.56
N VAL A 309 26.51 2.61 -10.27
CA VAL A 309 25.38 1.79 -10.72
C VAL A 309 24.05 2.29 -10.11
N ASP A 310 24.05 2.73 -8.87
CA ASP A 310 22.88 3.31 -8.21
C ASP A 310 22.44 4.63 -8.86
N VAL A 311 23.39 5.43 -9.36
CA VAL A 311 23.09 6.65 -10.12
C VAL A 311 22.56 6.32 -11.51
N ILE A 312 23.17 5.40 -12.25
CA ILE A 312 22.71 4.96 -13.58
C ILE A 312 21.28 4.44 -13.52
N THR A 313 20.96 3.66 -12.48
CA THR A 313 19.64 3.04 -12.30
C THR A 313 18.63 3.92 -11.55
N ALA A 314 18.95 5.20 -11.34
CA ALA A 314 18.14 6.18 -10.63
C ALA A 314 17.69 5.75 -9.21
N ARG A 315 18.39 4.81 -8.58
CA ARG A 315 18.24 4.49 -7.16
C ARG A 315 18.64 5.70 -6.31
N THR A 316 19.67 6.40 -6.76
CA THR A 316 20.19 7.62 -6.16
C THR A 316 20.37 8.67 -7.25
N ARG A 317 19.97 9.92 -6.99
CA ARG A 317 20.20 11.01 -7.93
C ARG A 317 21.66 11.51 -7.84
N PRO A 318 22.29 11.86 -8.97
CA PRO A 318 23.57 12.55 -8.92
C PRO A 318 23.41 13.91 -8.21
N THR A 319 24.46 14.38 -7.59
CA THR A 319 24.49 15.75 -7.03
C THR A 319 24.82 16.75 -8.13
N GLU A 320 25.74 16.38 -9.02
CA GLU A 320 26.17 17.17 -10.20
C GLU A 320 26.30 16.24 -11.41
N GLY A 321 26.29 16.85 -12.60
CA GLY A 321 26.40 16.12 -13.85
C GLY A 321 25.09 15.48 -14.31
N GLU A 322 25.16 14.67 -15.36
CA GLU A 322 23.97 14.08 -15.95
C GLU A 322 24.22 12.65 -16.47
N VAL A 323 23.14 11.87 -16.46
CA VAL A 323 23.06 10.55 -17.08
C VAL A 323 22.07 10.63 -18.22
N VAL A 324 22.47 10.22 -19.40
CA VAL A 324 21.65 10.19 -20.62
C VAL A 324 21.63 8.77 -21.17
N PHE A 325 20.46 8.24 -21.44
CA PHE A 325 20.24 6.91 -22.00
C PHE A 325 19.45 7.03 -23.31
N ASP A 326 20.02 6.61 -24.42
CA ASP A 326 19.44 6.70 -25.77
C ASP A 326 18.81 8.09 -26.07
N GLY A 327 19.53 9.15 -25.71
CA GLY A 327 19.08 10.55 -25.83
C GLY A 327 18.13 11.05 -24.74
N TRP A 328 17.63 10.16 -23.86
CA TRP A 328 16.75 10.53 -22.77
C TRP A 328 17.51 10.83 -21.48
N LYS A 329 17.20 11.97 -20.83
CA LYS A 329 17.85 12.39 -19.58
C LYS A 329 17.32 11.58 -18.38
N ALA A 330 18.16 10.67 -17.87
CA ALA A 330 17.82 9.80 -16.74
C ALA A 330 18.14 10.38 -15.36
N SER A 331 18.88 11.48 -15.26
CA SER A 331 19.39 12.04 -13.98
C SER A 331 18.29 12.40 -12.97
N THR A 332 17.10 12.79 -13.43
CA THR A 332 15.95 13.17 -12.59
C THR A 332 14.88 12.10 -12.51
N ALA A 333 15.08 10.99 -13.23
CA ALA A 333 14.13 9.90 -13.34
C ALA A 333 13.98 9.12 -12.03
N THR A 334 12.93 8.32 -11.99
CA THR A 334 12.70 7.31 -10.95
C THR A 334 13.13 5.94 -11.45
N PRO A 335 13.44 4.96 -10.56
CA PRO A 335 13.85 3.62 -10.98
C PRO A 335 12.88 2.96 -11.95
N GLU A 336 11.57 3.10 -11.70
CA GLU A 336 10.52 2.56 -12.57
C GLU A 336 10.49 3.20 -13.95
N GLN A 337 10.85 4.48 -14.08
CA GLN A 337 10.98 5.15 -15.40
C GLN A 337 12.20 4.64 -16.15
N VAL A 338 13.32 4.49 -15.45
CA VAL A 338 14.58 3.97 -16.03
C VAL A 338 14.38 2.56 -16.60
N VAL A 339 13.68 1.70 -15.84
CA VAL A 339 13.35 0.34 -16.30
C VAL A 339 12.45 0.36 -17.54
N ARG A 340 11.45 1.23 -17.58
CA ARG A 340 10.55 1.36 -18.73
C ARG A 340 11.25 1.87 -19.98
N HIS A 341 12.37 2.57 -19.84
CA HIS A 341 13.24 2.99 -20.95
C HIS A 341 14.25 1.93 -21.35
N GLY A 342 14.31 0.77 -20.67
CA GLY A 342 15.12 -0.37 -21.07
C GLY A 342 16.38 -0.61 -20.24
N ILE A 343 16.65 0.14 -19.18
CA ILE A 343 17.76 -0.12 -18.26
C ILE A 343 17.30 -1.11 -17.20
N ALA A 344 17.75 -2.35 -17.26
CA ALA A 344 17.48 -3.36 -16.24
C ALA A 344 18.67 -3.48 -15.28
N ARG A 345 18.39 -3.87 -14.03
CA ARG A 345 19.39 -4.13 -13.00
C ARG A 345 19.24 -5.53 -12.43
N LYS A 346 20.35 -6.27 -12.38
CA LYS A 346 20.44 -7.51 -11.63
C LYS A 346 20.97 -7.19 -10.21
N PHE A 347 20.28 -7.67 -9.18
CA PHE A 347 20.74 -7.56 -7.81
C PHE A 347 21.74 -8.66 -7.45
N GLN A 348 22.68 -8.39 -6.54
CA GLN A 348 23.68 -9.36 -6.09
C GLN A 348 23.03 -10.55 -5.39
N ALA A 349 22.04 -10.31 -4.52
CA ALA A 349 21.21 -11.35 -3.95
C ALA A 349 20.04 -11.64 -4.89
N ALA A 350 19.84 -12.92 -5.24
CA ALA A 350 18.65 -13.35 -5.96
C ALA A 350 17.43 -13.12 -5.06
N ALA A 351 16.77 -11.99 -5.24
CA ALA A 351 15.58 -11.65 -4.49
C ALA A 351 14.34 -12.05 -5.31
N VAL A 352 13.62 -13.05 -4.89
CA VAL A 352 12.28 -13.39 -5.36
C VAL A 352 11.26 -12.86 -4.35
N PHE A 353 10.01 -12.73 -4.74
CA PHE A 353 8.93 -12.43 -3.81
C PHE A 353 8.49 -13.76 -3.18
N ASP A 354 8.95 -14.03 -1.96
CA ASP A 354 8.79 -15.32 -1.29
C ASP A 354 7.32 -15.71 -1.04
N LYS A 355 6.44 -14.70 -0.92
CA LYS A 355 5.01 -14.88 -0.69
C LYS A 355 4.21 -15.06 -1.97
N LEU A 356 4.84 -14.93 -3.13
CA LEU A 356 4.25 -15.14 -4.43
C LEU A 356 4.70 -16.48 -5.03
N THR A 357 3.85 -17.07 -5.86
CA THR A 357 4.22 -18.26 -6.63
C THR A 357 5.26 -17.94 -7.71
N VAL A 358 5.93 -18.94 -8.26
CA VAL A 358 6.84 -18.78 -9.41
C VAL A 358 6.09 -18.10 -10.57
N PHE A 359 4.88 -18.57 -10.86
CA PHE A 359 4.01 -17.95 -11.86
C PHE A 359 3.77 -16.46 -11.60
N ASP A 360 3.43 -16.06 -10.37
CA ASP A 360 3.16 -14.66 -10.02
C ASP A 360 4.40 -13.78 -10.13
N ASN A 361 5.58 -14.30 -9.73
CA ASN A 361 6.86 -13.62 -9.92
C ASN A 361 7.15 -13.34 -11.39
N LEU A 362 6.96 -14.36 -12.26
CA LEU A 362 7.15 -14.22 -13.70
C LEU A 362 6.11 -13.30 -14.34
N ALA A 363 4.85 -13.39 -13.92
CA ALA A 363 3.78 -12.53 -14.40
C ALA A 363 4.05 -11.06 -14.10
N LEU A 364 4.52 -10.73 -12.89
CA LEU A 364 4.91 -9.38 -12.52
C LEU A 364 6.09 -8.88 -13.37
N ALA A 365 7.13 -9.69 -13.53
CA ALA A 365 8.30 -9.33 -14.33
C ALA A 365 7.93 -9.05 -15.80
N LYS A 366 7.10 -9.90 -16.40
CA LYS A 366 6.68 -9.76 -17.81
C LYS A 366 5.87 -8.50 -18.06
N ARG A 367 5.03 -8.09 -17.11
CA ARG A 367 4.17 -6.91 -17.27
C ARG A 367 4.93 -5.58 -17.25
N GLY A 368 6.14 -5.55 -16.70
CA GLY A 368 7.00 -4.37 -16.76
C GLY A 368 6.35 -3.11 -16.17
N GLY A 369 5.67 -3.22 -15.03
CA GLY A 369 5.12 -2.07 -14.31
C GLY A 369 3.82 -1.48 -14.87
N ARG A 370 3.17 -2.14 -15.83
CA ARG A 370 1.87 -1.70 -16.36
C ARG A 370 0.76 -2.00 -15.34
N VAL A 371 0.07 -0.95 -14.90
CA VAL A 371 -1.09 -1.05 -13.99
C VAL A 371 -2.27 -0.34 -14.64
N GLY A 372 -3.32 -1.08 -14.96
CA GLY A 372 -4.54 -0.55 -15.56
C GLY A 372 -5.79 -0.86 -14.72
N PRO A 373 -6.94 -0.22 -15.00
CA PRO A 373 -8.18 -0.41 -14.23
C PRO A 373 -8.67 -1.88 -14.20
N ARG A 374 -8.46 -2.61 -15.31
CA ARG A 374 -8.84 -4.03 -15.39
C ARG A 374 -8.14 -4.89 -14.33
N GLN A 375 -6.90 -4.55 -13.97
CA GLN A 375 -6.09 -5.29 -13.02
C GLN A 375 -6.54 -5.11 -11.57
N LEU A 376 -7.36 -4.10 -11.26
CA LEU A 376 -7.93 -3.90 -9.93
C LEU A 376 -8.94 -5.01 -9.56
N VAL A 377 -9.57 -5.62 -10.56
CA VAL A 377 -10.64 -6.60 -10.35
C VAL A 377 -10.31 -7.97 -10.94
N HIS A 378 -9.53 -8.01 -12.02
CA HIS A 378 -9.23 -9.24 -12.75
C HIS A 378 -7.87 -9.83 -12.35
N ARG A 379 -7.78 -11.17 -12.32
CA ARG A 379 -6.55 -11.91 -12.13
C ARG A 379 -6.24 -12.71 -13.39
N ASP A 380 -5.15 -12.36 -14.07
CA ASP A 380 -4.69 -13.17 -15.21
C ASP A 380 -4.07 -14.48 -14.71
N MET A 381 -4.56 -15.57 -15.23
CA MET A 381 -4.11 -16.92 -14.89
C MET A 381 -3.25 -17.54 -16.00
N SER A 382 -2.90 -16.77 -17.04
CA SER A 382 -2.06 -17.20 -18.15
C SER A 382 -1.00 -16.17 -18.49
N ILE A 383 0.20 -16.64 -18.76
CA ILE A 383 1.31 -15.83 -19.30
C ILE A 383 1.98 -16.57 -20.45
N ASP A 384 2.38 -15.82 -21.47
CA ASP A 384 3.23 -16.36 -22.55
C ASP A 384 4.67 -16.04 -22.22
N LEU A 385 5.55 -17.01 -22.24
CA LEU A 385 6.98 -16.84 -22.01
C LEU A 385 7.79 -17.26 -23.23
N PRO A 386 8.96 -16.63 -23.45
CA PRO A 386 9.91 -17.08 -24.45
C PRO A 386 10.32 -18.55 -24.23
N THR A 387 10.55 -19.27 -25.31
CA THR A 387 10.90 -20.72 -25.27
C THR A 387 12.10 -21.01 -24.39
N HIS A 388 13.13 -20.15 -24.44
CA HIS A 388 14.34 -20.30 -23.62
C HIS A 388 14.07 -20.14 -22.11
N VAL A 389 13.11 -19.29 -21.72
CA VAL A 389 12.70 -19.13 -20.30
C VAL A 389 11.98 -20.37 -19.82
N VAL A 390 11.11 -20.96 -20.67
CA VAL A 390 10.40 -22.19 -20.33
C VAL A 390 11.40 -23.34 -20.16
N ALA A 391 12.37 -23.49 -21.06
CA ALA A 391 13.43 -24.49 -20.94
C ALA A 391 14.27 -24.36 -19.65
N LEU A 392 14.53 -23.12 -19.20
CA LEU A 392 15.19 -22.87 -17.92
C LEU A 392 14.33 -23.26 -16.71
N LEU A 393 13.02 -23.05 -16.77
CA LEU A 393 12.10 -23.48 -15.72
C LEU A 393 12.00 -25.00 -15.63
N GLU A 394 11.97 -25.68 -16.78
CA GLU A 394 11.99 -27.14 -16.87
C GLU A 394 13.28 -27.75 -16.31
N SER A 395 14.43 -27.22 -16.72
CA SER A 395 15.75 -27.66 -16.22
C SER A 395 15.93 -27.40 -14.73
N GLY A 396 15.30 -26.36 -14.18
CA GLY A 396 15.31 -26.02 -12.76
C GLY A 396 14.29 -26.80 -11.92
N GLY A 397 13.47 -27.67 -12.52
CA GLY A 397 12.40 -28.41 -11.80
C GLY A 397 11.25 -27.52 -11.32
N LEU A 398 11.09 -26.32 -11.89
CA LEU A 398 10.07 -25.33 -11.51
C LEU A 398 8.81 -25.38 -12.39
N TRP A 399 8.75 -26.34 -13.30
CA TRP A 399 7.69 -26.48 -14.29
C TRP A 399 6.60 -27.48 -13.88
N ALA A 400 6.63 -28.06 -12.72
CA ALA A 400 5.67 -29.09 -12.27
C ALA A 400 4.33 -28.51 -11.74
#